data_4e256fa549f6431a9fe96fb789d40079
#
_entry.id   4e256fa549f6431a9fe96fb789d40079
#
_cell.length_a   1.000
_cell.length_b   1.000
_cell.length_c   1.000
_cell.angle_alpha   90.00
_cell.angle_beta   90.00
_cell.angle_gamma   90.00
#
_symmetry.space_group_name_H-M   'P 1'
#
loop_
_entity.id
_entity.type
_entity.pdbx_description
1 polymer ?
#
loop_
_entity_poly.entity_id
_entity_poly.type
_entity_poly.pdbx_seq_one_letter_code
_entity_poly.pdbx_strand_id
1 'polypeptide(L)'
;MSFSIGIVGLPNVGKSTLFTALTKKQVDASNYPFCTIEPNVGIVAVPDNRLDKLAKLYNSEKYVPTTIEFVDIAGLVKGASKGEGLGNKFLSHIREVDAIVEVVRDFKNDDIIHVHGKIDPTDDIKTLNLELILSDLETVTTSLSKLEKQGKSSSDKQLLKQLEILRGLKETLEEEKFAINYEVNEEDKGYIKSFSLLTYKPILYVYNVSENDITKKIPDAKEPYLTICAKLESELASMEEKEVKEYLNELNISETGLDK
;
A
#
# COMPACT_ATOMS: atom_id res chain seq x y z
N MET A 1 -10.88 7.49 -12.85
CA MET A 1 -9.59 7.50 -12.11
C MET A 1 -9.16 6.06 -11.97
N SER A 2 -7.92 5.73 -12.27
CA SER A 2 -7.32 4.43 -11.97
C SER A 2 -7.17 4.29 -10.47
N PHE A 3 -7.22 3.05 -9.98
CA PHE A 3 -6.97 2.76 -8.57
C PHE A 3 -5.47 2.82 -8.31
N SER A 4 -5.05 3.60 -7.32
CA SER A 4 -3.64 3.85 -7.03
C SER A 4 -3.18 3.18 -5.73
N ILE A 5 -2.00 2.56 -5.78
CA ILE A 5 -1.39 1.83 -4.66
C ILE A 5 0.00 2.39 -4.38
N GLY A 6 0.24 2.82 -3.17
CA GLY A 6 1.57 3.23 -2.72
C GLY A 6 2.37 2.05 -2.17
N ILE A 7 3.56 1.82 -2.72
CA ILE A 7 4.50 0.82 -2.20
C ILE A 7 5.36 1.50 -1.13
N VAL A 8 5.22 1.04 0.10
CA VAL A 8 5.91 1.58 1.27
C VAL A 8 6.74 0.51 1.98
N GLY A 9 7.56 0.89 2.93
CA GLY A 9 8.36 -0.01 3.76
C GLY A 9 9.66 0.64 4.20
N LEU A 10 10.38 0.02 5.11
CA LEU A 10 11.68 0.49 5.58
C LEU A 10 12.74 0.47 4.45
N PRO A 11 13.87 1.15 4.61
CA PRO A 11 14.98 1.02 3.67
C PRO A 11 15.48 -0.42 3.54
N ASN A 12 15.91 -0.81 2.34
CA ASN A 12 16.52 -2.11 2.03
C ASN A 12 15.62 -3.35 2.24
N VAL A 13 14.29 -3.18 2.20
CA VAL A 13 13.34 -4.30 2.28
C VAL A 13 12.99 -4.91 0.91
N GLY A 14 13.42 -4.29 -0.20
CA GLY A 14 13.17 -4.78 -1.56
C GLY A 14 12.05 -4.04 -2.31
N LYS A 15 11.60 -2.87 -1.85
CA LYS A 15 10.57 -2.05 -2.53
C LYS A 15 10.88 -1.77 -3.99
N SER A 16 12.04 -1.20 -4.28
CA SER A 16 12.43 -0.83 -5.65
C SER A 16 12.62 -2.05 -6.55
N THR A 17 13.02 -3.19 -5.98
CA THR A 17 13.09 -4.46 -6.71
C THR A 17 11.69 -4.92 -7.11
N LEU A 18 10.73 -4.89 -6.16
CA LEU A 18 9.33 -5.21 -6.42
C LEU A 18 8.72 -4.24 -7.43
N PHE A 19 8.93 -2.94 -7.26
CA PHE A 19 8.44 -1.93 -8.19
C PHE A 19 9.01 -2.15 -9.61
N THR A 20 10.31 -2.47 -9.74
CA THR A 20 10.93 -2.79 -11.02
C THR A 20 10.30 -4.04 -11.65
N ALA A 21 10.02 -5.07 -10.86
CA ALA A 21 9.35 -6.28 -11.35
C ALA A 21 7.93 -5.98 -11.86
N LEU A 22 7.17 -5.17 -11.14
CA LEU A 22 5.84 -4.71 -11.55
C LEU A 22 5.89 -3.86 -12.83
N THR A 23 6.83 -2.93 -12.93
CA THR A 23 6.95 -2.02 -14.07
C THR A 23 7.47 -2.70 -15.34
N LYS A 24 8.14 -3.85 -15.25
CA LYS A 24 8.45 -4.67 -16.43
C LYS A 24 7.20 -5.24 -17.11
N LYS A 25 6.11 -5.44 -16.36
CA LYS A 25 4.78 -5.81 -16.87
C LYS A 25 3.92 -4.59 -17.23
N GLN A 26 4.51 -3.40 -17.27
CA GLN A 26 3.81 -2.13 -17.52
C GLN A 26 3.16 -2.12 -18.90
N VAL A 27 1.94 -1.57 -18.97
CA VAL A 27 1.24 -1.28 -20.22
C VAL A 27 1.58 0.12 -20.72
N ASP A 28 1.48 0.34 -22.03
CA ASP A 28 1.68 1.67 -22.61
C ASP A 28 0.57 2.62 -22.13
N ALA A 29 0.95 3.57 -21.30
CA ALA A 29 0.05 4.57 -20.71
C ALA A 29 -0.72 5.36 -21.75
N SER A 30 -0.20 5.51 -22.99
CA SER A 30 -0.87 6.22 -24.09
C SER A 30 -2.20 5.58 -24.49
N ASN A 31 -2.39 4.29 -24.20
CA ASN A 31 -3.62 3.56 -24.50
C ASN A 31 -4.70 3.67 -23.42
N TYR A 32 -4.39 4.29 -22.28
CA TYR A 32 -5.28 4.42 -21.14
C TYR A 32 -5.55 5.89 -20.83
N PRO A 33 -6.80 6.38 -20.97
CA PRO A 33 -7.15 7.76 -20.66
C PRO A 33 -6.93 8.03 -19.16
N PHE A 34 -6.39 9.21 -18.85
CA PHE A 34 -6.13 9.71 -17.49
C PHE A 34 -4.92 9.11 -16.75
N CYS A 35 -4.03 8.39 -17.42
CA CYS A 35 -2.77 7.92 -16.83
C CYS A 35 -1.66 8.95 -17.08
N THR A 36 -1.01 9.42 -16.03
CA THR A 36 0.13 10.34 -16.11
C THR A 36 1.44 9.54 -16.10
N ILE A 37 2.35 9.87 -17.01
CA ILE A 37 3.70 9.28 -17.00
C ILE A 37 4.55 10.11 -16.03
N GLU A 38 4.72 9.61 -14.81
CA GLU A 38 5.61 10.21 -13.82
C GLU A 38 6.74 9.24 -13.46
N PRO A 39 7.95 9.74 -13.16
CA PRO A 39 8.99 8.90 -12.59
C PRO A 39 8.48 8.33 -11.26
N ASN A 40 8.64 7.04 -11.04
CA ASN A 40 8.14 6.27 -9.89
C ASN A 40 6.65 5.91 -9.93
N VAL A 41 5.98 6.02 -11.07
CA VAL A 41 4.62 5.50 -11.28
C VAL A 41 4.66 4.41 -12.34
N GLY A 42 4.13 3.23 -11.99
CA GLY A 42 4.00 2.08 -12.90
C GLY A 42 2.53 1.73 -13.11
N ILE A 43 2.09 1.60 -14.36
CA ILE A 43 0.72 1.24 -14.71
C ILE A 43 0.70 -0.22 -15.14
N VAL A 44 -0.02 -1.05 -14.40
CA VAL A 44 -0.09 -2.50 -14.62
C VAL A 44 -1.52 -2.91 -14.93
N ALA A 45 -1.72 -3.70 -15.99
CA ALA A 45 -3.03 -4.28 -16.29
C ALA A 45 -3.37 -5.39 -15.30
N VAL A 46 -4.61 -5.41 -14.84
CA VAL A 46 -5.12 -6.50 -14.01
C VAL A 46 -5.47 -7.68 -14.92
N PRO A 47 -4.82 -8.86 -14.77
CA PRO A 47 -5.16 -10.03 -15.54
C PRO A 47 -6.60 -10.49 -15.25
N ASP A 48 -7.41 -10.66 -16.30
CA ASP A 48 -8.77 -11.18 -16.16
C ASP A 48 -9.13 -12.11 -17.33
N ASN A 49 -9.07 -13.40 -17.09
CA ASN A 49 -9.39 -14.44 -18.08
C ASN A 49 -10.86 -14.38 -18.59
N ARG A 50 -11.75 -13.68 -17.86
CA ARG A 50 -13.14 -13.48 -18.27
C ARG A 50 -13.23 -12.47 -19.41
N LEU A 51 -12.33 -11.48 -19.42
CA LEU A 51 -12.29 -10.44 -20.45
C LEU A 51 -12.00 -11.01 -21.83
N ASP A 52 -11.02 -11.91 -21.94
CA ASP A 52 -10.68 -12.62 -23.17
C ASP A 52 -11.85 -13.48 -23.69
N LYS A 53 -12.53 -14.18 -22.76
CA LYS A 53 -13.71 -15.00 -23.12
C LYS A 53 -14.87 -14.14 -23.64
N LEU A 54 -15.11 -13.01 -23.00
CA LEU A 54 -16.15 -12.07 -23.42
C LEU A 54 -15.81 -11.42 -24.76
N ALA A 55 -14.57 -11.01 -24.96
CA ALA A 55 -14.11 -10.44 -26.22
C ALA A 55 -14.31 -11.40 -27.40
N LYS A 56 -13.97 -12.67 -27.21
CA LYS A 56 -14.22 -13.74 -28.21
C LYS A 56 -15.70 -13.97 -28.46
N LEU A 57 -16.53 -14.00 -27.38
CA LEU A 57 -17.96 -14.24 -27.51
C LEU A 57 -18.69 -13.15 -28.30
N TYR A 58 -18.29 -11.88 -28.09
CA TYR A 58 -18.91 -10.73 -28.74
C TYR A 58 -18.18 -10.24 -29.98
N ASN A 59 -17.10 -10.95 -30.42
CA ASN A 59 -16.24 -10.55 -31.53
C ASN A 59 -15.78 -9.09 -31.40
N SER A 60 -15.34 -8.71 -30.21
CA SER A 60 -14.91 -7.34 -29.92
C SER A 60 -13.58 -7.05 -30.63
N GLU A 61 -13.52 -5.98 -31.41
CA GLU A 61 -12.29 -5.56 -32.09
C GLU A 61 -11.21 -5.08 -31.09
N LYS A 62 -11.64 -4.51 -29.97
CA LYS A 62 -10.75 -4.01 -28.91
C LYS A 62 -11.38 -4.23 -27.55
N TYR A 63 -10.56 -4.61 -26.58
CA TYR A 63 -10.93 -4.62 -25.17
C TYR A 63 -9.79 -4.04 -24.33
N VAL A 64 -10.14 -3.43 -23.20
CA VAL A 64 -9.19 -2.75 -22.33
C VAL A 64 -9.35 -3.31 -20.92
N PRO A 65 -8.33 -3.94 -20.35
CA PRO A 65 -8.35 -4.40 -18.97
C PRO A 65 -8.37 -3.21 -18.00
N THR A 66 -8.82 -3.45 -16.77
CA THR A 66 -8.62 -2.51 -15.67
C THR A 66 -7.13 -2.38 -15.37
N THR A 67 -6.71 -1.18 -15.00
CA THR A 67 -5.33 -0.91 -14.60
C THR A 67 -5.24 -0.47 -13.15
N ILE A 68 -4.09 -0.77 -12.54
CA ILE A 68 -3.68 -0.27 -11.23
C ILE A 68 -2.43 0.58 -11.42
N GLU A 69 -2.39 1.71 -10.76
CA GLU A 69 -1.21 2.55 -10.66
C GLU A 69 -0.43 2.19 -9.40
N PHE A 70 0.81 1.75 -9.56
CA PHE A 70 1.74 1.55 -8.45
C PHE A 70 2.68 2.74 -8.34
N VAL A 71 2.81 3.30 -7.14
CA VAL A 71 3.67 4.44 -6.86
C VAL A 71 4.79 3.97 -5.92
N ASP A 72 6.06 4.03 -6.38
CA ASP A 72 7.21 3.76 -5.50
C ASP A 72 7.43 4.96 -4.58
N ILE A 73 7.03 4.82 -3.34
CA ILE A 73 7.18 5.85 -2.32
C ILE A 73 8.51 5.61 -1.59
N ALA A 74 9.41 6.59 -1.61
CA ALA A 74 10.72 6.50 -0.97
C ALA A 74 10.62 6.03 0.49
N GLY A 75 11.55 5.15 0.92
CA GLY A 75 11.49 4.47 2.21
C GLY A 75 11.39 5.40 3.42
N LEU A 76 10.59 5.01 4.39
CA LEU A 76 10.41 5.71 5.65
C LEU A 76 11.63 5.52 6.55
N VAL A 77 12.08 6.61 7.18
CA VAL A 77 13.06 6.58 8.26
C VAL A 77 12.33 6.90 9.57
N LYS A 78 12.65 6.21 10.65
CA LYS A 78 12.09 6.43 11.99
C LYS A 78 12.12 7.92 12.36
N GLY A 79 11.00 8.47 12.86
CA GLY A 79 10.85 9.89 13.19
C GLY A 79 10.30 10.75 12.06
N ALA A 80 9.81 10.15 10.98
CA ALA A 80 9.23 10.88 9.85
C ALA A 80 8.03 11.76 10.23
N SER A 81 7.25 11.35 11.23
CA SER A 81 6.10 12.08 11.77
C SER A 81 6.51 13.36 12.55
N LYS A 82 7.77 13.47 13.00
CA LYS A 82 8.25 14.63 13.77
C LYS A 82 8.69 15.82 12.93
N GLY A 83 8.42 15.82 11.62
CA GLY A 83 8.45 17.04 10.80
C GLY A 83 9.80 17.44 10.22
N GLU A 84 10.82 16.61 10.24
CA GLU A 84 12.09 16.92 9.62
C GLU A 84 12.17 16.44 8.15
N GLY A 85 11.81 17.30 7.22
CA GLY A 85 12.20 17.23 5.80
C GLY A 85 11.59 16.08 4.99
N LEU A 86 12.32 14.99 4.80
CA LEU A 86 11.95 13.87 3.91
C LEU A 86 10.74 13.06 4.39
N GLY A 87 10.50 13.00 5.71
CA GLY A 87 9.36 12.28 6.28
C GLY A 87 8.01 12.88 5.89
N ASN A 88 7.89 14.19 5.87
CA ASN A 88 6.66 14.88 5.47
C ASN A 88 6.31 14.65 3.99
N LYS A 89 7.31 14.62 3.11
CA LYS A 89 7.10 14.28 1.69
C LYS A 89 6.63 12.84 1.51
N PHE A 90 7.22 11.91 2.24
CA PHE A 90 6.80 10.51 2.25
C PHE A 90 5.33 10.36 2.65
N LEU A 91 4.93 10.94 3.79
CA LEU A 91 3.55 10.90 4.27
C LEU A 91 2.57 11.60 3.32
N SER A 92 3.00 12.69 2.66
CA SER A 92 2.21 13.39 1.64
C SER A 92 1.90 12.47 0.45
N HIS A 93 2.87 11.74 -0.09
CA HIS A 93 2.64 10.81 -1.20
C HIS A 93 1.69 9.66 -0.81
N ILE A 94 1.79 9.15 0.44
CA ILE A 94 0.84 8.13 0.89
C ILE A 94 -0.60 8.70 0.98
N ARG A 95 -0.78 9.99 1.27
CA ARG A 95 -2.12 10.60 1.30
C ARG A 95 -2.80 10.60 -0.06
N GLU A 96 -2.05 10.63 -1.14
CA GLU A 96 -2.55 10.75 -2.52
C GLU A 96 -3.03 9.41 -3.10
N VAL A 97 -2.57 8.27 -2.59
CA VAL A 97 -2.95 6.93 -3.08
C VAL A 97 -4.20 6.38 -2.41
N ASP A 98 -4.86 5.39 -3.05
CA ASP A 98 -6.10 4.78 -2.54
C ASP A 98 -5.85 3.65 -1.54
N ALA A 99 -4.73 2.92 -1.69
CA ALA A 99 -4.34 1.80 -0.85
C ALA A 99 -2.82 1.76 -0.65
N ILE A 100 -2.38 0.95 0.30
CA ILE A 100 -0.97 0.80 0.67
C ILE A 100 -0.55 -0.66 0.51
N VAL A 101 0.60 -0.89 -0.12
CA VAL A 101 1.35 -2.14 -0.07
C VAL A 101 2.57 -1.92 0.81
N GLU A 102 2.59 -2.54 1.97
CA GLU A 102 3.73 -2.48 2.89
C GLU A 102 4.66 -3.66 2.66
N VAL A 103 5.85 -3.37 2.12
CA VAL A 103 6.89 -4.40 1.88
C VAL A 103 7.71 -4.59 3.15
N VAL A 104 7.72 -5.82 3.64
CA VAL A 104 8.37 -6.25 4.87
C VAL A 104 9.51 -7.22 4.55
N ARG A 105 10.70 -6.99 5.11
CA ARG A 105 11.85 -7.86 4.88
C ARG A 105 11.79 -9.09 5.80
N ASP A 106 11.75 -10.27 5.20
CA ASP A 106 11.86 -11.55 5.89
C ASP A 106 12.84 -12.50 5.18
N PHE A 107 13.92 -11.93 4.61
CA PHE A 107 15.02 -12.67 4.00
C PHE A 107 16.36 -12.27 4.62
N LYS A 108 17.28 -13.24 4.72
CA LYS A 108 18.66 -13.02 5.17
C LYS A 108 19.55 -12.74 3.97
N ASN A 109 20.33 -11.67 4.05
CA ASN A 109 21.41 -11.34 3.13
C ASN A 109 22.43 -10.47 3.87
N ASP A 110 23.65 -10.99 4.02
CA ASP A 110 24.71 -10.33 4.79
C ASP A 110 25.26 -9.09 4.08
N ASP A 111 25.11 -9.01 2.75
CA ASP A 111 25.55 -7.84 1.95
C ASP A 111 24.55 -6.67 2.06
N ILE A 112 23.37 -6.88 2.59
CA ILE A 112 22.31 -5.87 2.70
C ILE A 112 22.10 -5.51 4.17
N ILE A 113 22.52 -4.32 4.56
CA ILE A 113 22.38 -3.83 5.94
C ILE A 113 20.89 -3.59 6.25
N HIS A 114 20.42 -4.15 7.39
CA HIS A 114 19.10 -3.82 7.96
C HIS A 114 19.19 -2.56 8.82
N VAL A 115 18.19 -1.68 8.72
CA VAL A 115 18.18 -0.38 9.43
C VAL A 115 18.30 -0.56 10.96
N HIS A 116 17.69 -1.60 11.52
CA HIS A 116 17.73 -1.89 12.95
C HIS A 116 18.81 -2.93 13.32
N GLY A 117 19.71 -3.32 12.39
CA GLY A 117 20.77 -4.29 12.63
C GLY A 117 20.33 -5.75 12.79
N LYS A 118 19.03 -6.03 12.86
CA LYS A 118 18.42 -7.37 12.88
C LYS A 118 17.20 -7.39 11.99
N ILE A 119 16.88 -8.56 11.45
CA ILE A 119 15.65 -8.80 10.69
C ILE A 119 14.57 -9.19 11.70
N ASP A 120 13.52 -8.37 11.80
CA ASP A 120 12.38 -8.57 12.68
C ASP A 120 11.13 -8.00 12.01
N PRO A 121 10.44 -8.78 11.16
CA PRO A 121 9.29 -8.32 10.39
C PRO A 121 8.19 -7.70 11.25
N THR A 122 7.99 -8.25 12.46
CA THR A 122 6.96 -7.76 13.38
C THR A 122 7.30 -6.37 13.93
N ASP A 123 8.58 -6.14 14.27
CA ASP A 123 9.04 -4.85 14.78
C ASP A 123 9.08 -3.79 13.66
N ASP A 124 9.44 -4.19 12.44
CA ASP A 124 9.43 -3.33 11.26
C ASP A 124 8.01 -2.83 10.95
N ILE A 125 7.03 -3.73 10.91
CA ILE A 125 5.61 -3.40 10.73
C ILE A 125 5.12 -2.46 11.83
N LYS A 126 5.41 -2.77 13.11
CA LYS A 126 5.02 -1.91 14.22
C LYS A 126 5.59 -0.51 14.10
N THR A 127 6.87 -0.40 13.71
CA THR A 127 7.54 0.89 13.56
C THR A 127 6.87 1.73 12.48
N LEU A 128 6.58 1.16 11.31
CA LEU A 128 5.92 1.88 10.21
C LEU A 128 4.48 2.26 10.58
N ASN A 129 3.72 1.31 11.12
CA ASN A 129 2.34 1.55 11.53
C ASN A 129 2.23 2.68 12.57
N LEU A 130 3.16 2.73 13.53
CA LEU A 130 3.19 3.80 14.54
C LEU A 130 3.43 5.18 13.91
N GLU A 131 4.32 5.29 12.93
CA GLU A 131 4.57 6.55 12.21
C GLU A 131 3.30 7.02 11.45
N LEU A 132 2.56 6.09 10.82
CA LEU A 132 1.30 6.40 10.16
C LEU A 132 0.25 6.90 11.17
N ILE A 133 0.10 6.21 12.30
CA ILE A 133 -0.82 6.57 13.39
C ILE A 133 -0.49 7.96 13.95
N LEU A 134 0.78 8.24 14.23
CA LEU A 134 1.21 9.53 14.77
C LEU A 134 0.92 10.68 13.80
N SER A 135 1.12 10.49 12.51
CA SER A 135 0.77 11.46 11.47
C SER A 135 -0.74 11.75 11.42
N ASP A 136 -1.56 10.70 11.53
CA ASP A 136 -3.01 10.85 11.54
C ASP A 136 -3.49 11.51 12.84
N LEU A 137 -2.91 11.18 13.97
CA LEU A 137 -3.21 11.77 15.27
C LEU A 137 -2.94 13.29 15.26
N GLU A 138 -1.85 13.74 14.65
CA GLU A 138 -1.55 15.16 14.46
C GLU A 138 -2.63 15.83 13.60
N THR A 139 -3.02 15.21 12.49
CA THR A 139 -4.05 15.70 11.55
C THR A 139 -5.40 15.84 12.27
N VAL A 140 -5.82 14.80 12.99
CA VAL A 140 -7.10 14.76 13.72
C VAL A 140 -7.10 15.77 14.87
N THR A 141 -6.02 15.84 15.64
CA THR A 141 -5.90 16.78 16.78
C THR A 141 -5.95 18.25 16.31
N THR A 142 -5.27 18.54 15.20
CA THR A 142 -5.28 19.88 14.60
C THR A 142 -6.70 20.26 14.14
N SER A 143 -7.37 19.33 13.47
CA SER A 143 -8.73 19.52 12.96
C SER A 143 -9.74 19.67 14.10
N LEU A 144 -9.65 18.84 15.13
CA LEU A 144 -10.47 18.92 16.34
C LEU A 144 -10.32 20.29 17.01
N SER A 145 -9.08 20.75 17.22
CA SER A 145 -8.81 22.05 17.85
C SER A 145 -9.39 23.24 17.07
N LYS A 146 -9.35 23.17 15.72
CA LYS A 146 -9.97 24.18 14.86
C LYS A 146 -11.49 24.17 15.00
N LEU A 147 -12.10 22.99 14.96
CA LEU A 147 -13.55 22.83 15.03
C LEU A 147 -14.11 23.23 16.41
N GLU A 148 -13.40 22.91 17.51
CA GLU A 148 -13.78 23.33 18.88
C GLU A 148 -13.77 24.83 19.05
N LYS A 149 -12.82 25.53 18.41
CA LYS A 149 -12.80 27.02 18.44
C LYS A 149 -14.01 27.62 17.71
N GLN A 150 -14.44 27.01 16.60
CA GLN A 150 -15.61 27.42 15.82
C GLN A 150 -16.92 27.11 16.57
N GLY A 151 -16.95 25.98 17.28
CA GLY A 151 -18.13 25.44 17.94
C GLY A 151 -18.49 26.06 19.28
N LYS A 152 -17.65 26.93 19.87
CA LYS A 152 -17.87 27.49 21.23
C LYS A 152 -19.18 28.26 21.41
N SER A 153 -19.88 28.63 20.35
CA SER A 153 -21.15 29.37 20.37
C SER A 153 -22.21 28.78 19.43
N SER A 154 -22.02 27.60 18.91
CA SER A 154 -22.94 27.00 17.95
C SER A 154 -23.70 25.83 18.53
N SER A 155 -25.03 25.85 18.36
CA SER A 155 -25.93 24.71 18.64
C SER A 155 -26.16 23.85 17.37
N ASP A 156 -25.28 23.95 16.39
CA ASP A 156 -25.40 23.20 15.14
C ASP A 156 -25.18 21.70 15.37
N LYS A 157 -26.19 20.91 15.09
CA LYS A 157 -26.16 19.45 15.25
C LYS A 157 -25.09 18.79 14.39
N GLN A 158 -24.85 19.31 13.18
CA GLN A 158 -23.85 18.77 12.27
C GLN A 158 -22.44 18.98 12.84
N LEU A 159 -22.18 20.15 13.38
CA LEU A 159 -20.90 20.46 14.01
C LEU A 159 -20.65 19.62 15.26
N LEU A 160 -21.67 19.38 16.09
CA LEU A 160 -21.57 18.51 17.27
C LEU A 160 -21.24 17.06 16.86
N LYS A 161 -21.88 16.56 15.81
CA LYS A 161 -21.60 15.22 15.25
C LYS A 161 -20.16 15.12 14.71
N GLN A 162 -19.67 16.13 14.01
CA GLN A 162 -18.30 16.18 13.52
C GLN A 162 -17.28 16.20 14.66
N LEU A 163 -17.56 16.92 15.75
CA LEU A 163 -16.72 16.93 16.95
C LEU A 163 -16.66 15.55 17.61
N GLU A 164 -17.81 14.85 17.71
CA GLU A 164 -17.88 13.49 18.24
C GLU A 164 -17.02 12.51 17.42
N ILE A 165 -17.14 12.55 16.09
CA ILE A 165 -16.34 11.71 15.17
C ILE A 165 -14.84 11.98 15.36
N LEU A 166 -14.42 13.25 15.39
CA LEU A 166 -13.01 13.58 15.56
C LEU A 166 -12.45 13.16 16.93
N ARG A 167 -13.26 13.23 17.99
CA ARG A 167 -12.86 12.74 19.32
C ARG A 167 -12.71 11.24 19.34
N GLY A 168 -13.66 10.50 18.78
CA GLY A 168 -13.57 9.04 18.68
C GLY A 168 -12.39 8.58 17.83
N LEU A 169 -12.12 9.24 16.69
CA LEU A 169 -10.93 8.98 15.89
C LEU A 169 -9.64 9.25 16.68
N LYS A 170 -9.58 10.34 17.43
CA LYS A 170 -8.43 10.67 18.28
C LYS A 170 -8.19 9.58 19.33
N GLU A 171 -9.22 9.16 20.05
CA GLU A 171 -9.14 8.09 21.06
C GLU A 171 -8.66 6.77 20.42
N THR A 172 -9.22 6.39 19.26
CA THR A 172 -8.79 5.19 18.52
C THR A 172 -7.30 5.23 18.16
N LEU A 173 -6.80 6.36 17.69
CA LEU A 173 -5.41 6.56 17.33
C LEU A 173 -4.48 6.61 18.56
N GLU A 174 -4.93 7.20 19.67
CA GLU A 174 -4.19 7.20 20.95
C GLU A 174 -4.05 5.80 21.56
N GLU A 175 -4.99 4.88 21.24
CA GLU A 175 -4.89 3.46 21.57
C GLU A 175 -4.00 2.65 20.60
N GLU A 176 -3.23 3.33 19.74
CA GLU A 176 -2.40 2.71 18.70
C GLU A 176 -3.18 1.82 17.72
N LYS A 177 -4.48 2.10 17.53
CA LYS A 177 -5.33 1.45 16.53
C LYS A 177 -5.43 2.31 15.27
N PHE A 178 -5.62 1.66 14.13
CA PHE A 178 -5.84 2.36 12.86
C PHE A 178 -7.19 3.07 12.83
N ALA A 179 -7.26 4.20 12.15
CA ALA A 179 -8.49 4.97 11.97
C ALA A 179 -9.62 4.15 11.31
N ILE A 180 -9.30 3.16 10.47
CA ILE A 180 -10.27 2.26 9.85
C ILE A 180 -11.01 1.39 10.87
N ASN A 181 -10.47 1.21 12.06
CA ASN A 181 -11.09 0.46 13.16
C ASN A 181 -12.14 1.30 13.93
N TYR A 182 -12.23 2.61 13.66
CA TYR A 182 -13.27 3.45 14.25
C TYR A 182 -14.60 3.19 13.52
N GLU A 183 -15.57 2.68 14.28
CA GLU A 183 -16.90 2.39 13.76
C GLU A 183 -17.70 3.67 13.57
N VAL A 184 -18.24 3.89 12.38
CA VAL A 184 -19.03 5.05 12.02
C VAL A 184 -20.14 4.66 11.03
N ASN A 185 -21.24 5.40 11.05
CA ASN A 185 -22.34 5.19 10.10
C ASN A 185 -21.91 5.48 8.66
N GLU A 186 -22.52 4.83 7.68
CA GLU A 186 -22.21 4.99 6.25
C GLU A 186 -22.25 6.46 5.79
N GLU A 187 -23.24 7.22 6.30
CA GLU A 187 -23.42 8.65 5.99
C GLU A 187 -22.22 9.51 6.41
N ASP A 188 -21.51 9.09 7.46
CA ASP A 188 -20.40 9.84 8.05
C ASP A 188 -19.03 9.44 7.49
N LYS A 189 -18.94 8.31 6.79
CA LYS A 189 -17.69 7.84 6.15
C LYS A 189 -17.10 8.89 5.21
N GLY A 190 -17.96 9.64 4.51
CA GLY A 190 -17.53 10.73 3.63
C GLY A 190 -16.78 11.84 4.37
N TYR A 191 -17.19 12.15 5.61
CA TYR A 191 -16.50 13.13 6.44
C TYR A 191 -15.11 12.64 6.85
N ILE A 192 -14.96 11.38 7.28
CA ILE A 192 -13.64 10.80 7.62
C ILE A 192 -12.72 10.79 6.41
N LYS A 193 -13.22 10.37 5.25
CA LYS A 193 -12.45 10.35 3.99
C LYS A 193 -11.89 11.71 3.60
N SER A 194 -12.58 12.82 3.95
CA SER A 194 -12.11 14.18 3.66
C SER A 194 -10.78 14.55 4.33
N PHE A 195 -10.37 13.83 5.38
CA PHE A 195 -9.08 14.03 6.05
C PHE A 195 -7.93 13.29 5.40
N SER A 196 -8.20 12.40 4.45
CA SER A 196 -7.19 11.55 3.78
C SER A 196 -6.25 10.87 4.77
N LEU A 197 -6.82 10.31 5.86
CA LEU A 197 -6.06 9.63 6.89
C LEU A 197 -5.34 8.42 6.31
N LEU A 198 -4.08 8.25 6.67
CA LEU A 198 -3.20 7.18 6.19
C LEU A 198 -3.69 5.81 6.67
N THR A 199 -4.04 5.73 7.94
CA THR A 199 -4.52 4.50 8.60
C THR A 199 -6.02 4.21 8.34
N TYR A 200 -6.70 5.03 7.53
CA TYR A 200 -8.05 4.76 7.02
C TYR A 200 -8.03 4.05 5.66
N LYS A 201 -6.86 3.97 5.04
CA LYS A 201 -6.65 3.24 3.77
C LYS A 201 -6.46 1.75 4.02
N PRO A 202 -6.90 0.88 3.09
CA PRO A 202 -6.57 -0.54 3.16
C PRO A 202 -5.06 -0.76 3.01
N ILE A 203 -4.51 -1.68 3.80
CA ILE A 203 -3.09 -2.04 3.78
C ILE A 203 -2.97 -3.53 3.47
N LEU A 204 -2.14 -3.86 2.48
CA LEU A 204 -1.71 -5.22 2.16
C LEU A 204 -0.24 -5.37 2.57
N TYR A 205 0.06 -6.33 3.43
CA TYR A 205 1.43 -6.64 3.83
C TYR A 205 2.07 -7.61 2.84
N VAL A 206 3.25 -7.27 2.33
CA VAL A 206 4.00 -8.10 1.39
C VAL A 206 5.32 -8.52 2.04
N TYR A 207 5.37 -9.76 2.50
CA TYR A 207 6.58 -10.33 3.08
C TYR A 207 7.52 -10.75 1.96
N ASN A 208 8.63 -10.03 1.85
CA ASN A 208 9.70 -10.36 0.91
C ASN A 208 10.63 -11.37 1.57
N VAL A 209 10.56 -12.61 1.10
CA VAL A 209 11.28 -13.78 1.65
C VAL A 209 12.39 -14.26 0.70
N SER A 210 13.19 -15.21 1.17
CA SER A 210 14.10 -15.97 0.31
C SER A 210 13.32 -16.90 -0.62
N GLU A 211 13.85 -17.24 -1.77
CA GLU A 211 13.23 -18.12 -2.77
C GLU A 211 12.75 -19.46 -2.17
N ASN A 212 13.55 -20.06 -1.29
CA ASN A 212 13.21 -21.32 -0.62
C ASN A 212 12.07 -21.20 0.42
N ASP A 213 11.65 -19.99 0.74
CA ASP A 213 10.67 -19.70 1.80
C ASP A 213 9.31 -19.21 1.25
N ILE A 214 9.16 -19.08 -0.08
CA ILE A 214 7.95 -18.53 -0.74
C ILE A 214 6.67 -19.31 -0.37
N THR A 215 6.79 -20.62 -0.20
CA THR A 215 5.65 -21.50 0.12
C THR A 215 5.43 -21.69 1.62
N LYS A 216 6.31 -21.14 2.46
CA LYS A 216 6.21 -21.27 3.92
C LYS A 216 5.18 -20.28 4.45
N LYS A 217 4.35 -20.77 5.39
CA LYS A 217 3.48 -19.87 6.17
C LYS A 217 4.34 -19.04 7.12
N ILE A 218 4.05 -17.78 7.19
CA ILE A 218 4.70 -16.86 8.13
C ILE A 218 3.90 -16.91 9.44
N PRO A 219 4.53 -17.35 10.55
CA PRO A 219 3.88 -17.33 11.85
C PRO A 219 3.51 -15.88 12.24
N ASP A 220 2.32 -15.69 12.79
CA ASP A 220 1.82 -14.40 13.28
C ASP A 220 1.85 -13.28 12.22
N ALA A 221 1.71 -13.64 10.93
CA ALA A 221 1.65 -12.68 9.86
C ALA A 221 0.50 -11.69 10.07
N LYS A 222 0.76 -10.41 9.79
CA LYS A 222 -0.27 -9.38 9.80
C LYS A 222 -1.15 -9.54 8.55
N GLU A 223 -2.45 -9.68 8.76
CA GLU A 223 -3.44 -9.85 7.67
C GLU A 223 -4.02 -8.52 7.17
N PRO A 224 -4.38 -8.39 5.88
CA PRO A 224 -4.10 -9.36 4.81
C PRO A 224 -2.65 -9.35 4.37
N TYR A 225 -2.10 -10.50 3.95
CA TYR A 225 -0.72 -10.57 3.49
C TYR A 225 -0.49 -11.45 2.26
N LEU A 226 0.61 -11.18 1.56
CA LEU A 226 1.20 -12.02 0.52
C LEU A 226 2.66 -12.32 0.86
N THR A 227 3.14 -13.48 0.43
CA THR A 227 4.56 -13.87 0.50
C THR A 227 5.13 -13.87 -0.92
N ILE A 228 6.21 -13.14 -1.14
CA ILE A 228 6.91 -13.06 -2.43
C ILE A 228 8.43 -13.17 -2.23
N CYS A 229 9.14 -13.48 -3.30
CA CYS A 229 10.57 -13.21 -3.40
C CYS A 229 10.78 -12.14 -4.50
N ALA A 230 10.97 -10.89 -4.08
CA ALA A 230 11.08 -9.76 -5.02
C ALA A 230 12.22 -9.95 -6.05
N LYS A 231 13.30 -10.64 -5.68
CA LYS A 231 14.39 -11.00 -6.58
C LYS A 231 13.89 -11.94 -7.66
N LEU A 232 13.24 -13.04 -7.29
CA LEU A 232 12.66 -14.01 -8.21
C LEU A 232 11.63 -13.35 -9.15
N GLU A 233 10.73 -12.55 -8.61
CA GLU A 233 9.74 -11.82 -9.42
C GLU A 233 10.41 -10.92 -10.47
N SER A 234 11.49 -10.24 -10.10
CA SER A 234 12.26 -9.42 -11.04
C SER A 234 12.97 -10.24 -12.12
N GLU A 235 13.42 -11.45 -11.83
CA GLU A 235 14.02 -12.37 -12.79
C GLU A 235 12.95 -12.93 -13.73
N LEU A 236 11.85 -13.47 -13.19
CA LEU A 236 10.73 -14.01 -13.95
C LEU A 236 10.09 -12.99 -14.90
N ALA A 237 9.99 -11.73 -14.48
CA ALA A 237 9.46 -10.64 -15.30
C ALA A 237 10.31 -10.35 -16.57
N SER A 238 11.50 -10.94 -16.69
CA SER A 238 12.40 -10.79 -17.83
C SER A 238 12.47 -12.04 -18.72
N MET A 239 11.81 -13.12 -18.32
CA MET A 239 11.81 -14.42 -19.01
C MET A 239 10.63 -14.54 -19.98
N GLU A 240 10.73 -15.46 -20.93
CA GLU A 240 9.59 -15.83 -21.78
C GLU A 240 8.58 -16.69 -20.99
N GLU A 241 7.29 -16.61 -21.34
CA GLU A 241 6.22 -17.33 -20.63
C GLU A 241 6.45 -18.85 -20.48
N LYS A 242 7.13 -19.47 -21.43
CA LYS A 242 7.45 -20.91 -21.36
C LYS A 242 8.49 -21.19 -20.28
N GLU A 243 9.53 -20.39 -20.24
CA GLU A 243 10.61 -20.50 -19.25
C GLU A 243 10.07 -20.24 -17.85
N VAL A 244 9.19 -19.22 -17.69
CA VAL A 244 8.50 -18.93 -16.43
C VAL A 244 7.73 -20.15 -15.93
N LYS A 245 6.95 -20.81 -16.81
CA LYS A 245 6.18 -22.01 -16.43
C LYS A 245 7.04 -23.17 -16.01
N GLU A 246 8.15 -23.41 -16.72
CA GLU A 246 9.11 -24.47 -16.37
C GLU A 246 9.75 -24.19 -15.01
N TYR A 247 10.19 -22.96 -14.78
CA TYR A 247 10.82 -22.54 -13.53
C TYR A 247 9.85 -22.62 -12.32
N LEU A 248 8.61 -22.14 -12.48
CA LEU A 248 7.57 -22.25 -11.44
C LEU A 248 7.27 -23.72 -11.08
N ASN A 249 7.24 -24.62 -12.10
CA ASN A 249 7.04 -26.05 -11.85
C ASN A 249 8.19 -26.66 -11.04
N GLU A 250 9.43 -26.29 -11.31
CA GLU A 250 10.60 -26.76 -10.54
C GLU A 250 10.51 -26.33 -9.07
N LEU A 251 9.99 -25.13 -8.81
CA LEU A 251 9.78 -24.60 -7.46
C LEU A 251 8.48 -25.10 -6.79
N ASN A 252 7.66 -25.89 -7.49
CA ASN A 252 6.32 -26.29 -7.04
C ASN A 252 5.39 -25.11 -6.73
N ILE A 253 5.47 -24.03 -7.50
CA ILE A 253 4.65 -22.82 -7.38
C ILE A 253 3.69 -22.77 -8.58
N SER A 254 2.40 -22.54 -8.34
CA SER A 254 1.36 -22.52 -9.38
C SER A 254 1.28 -21.22 -10.17
N GLU A 255 1.66 -20.10 -9.56
CA GLU A 255 1.57 -18.75 -10.13
C GLU A 255 2.61 -17.83 -9.48
N THR A 256 2.98 -16.74 -10.16
CA THR A 256 3.92 -15.75 -9.61
C THR A 256 3.28 -14.96 -8.46
N GLY A 257 4.10 -14.36 -7.62
CA GLY A 257 3.61 -13.45 -6.57
C GLY A 257 2.91 -12.20 -7.14
N LEU A 258 3.34 -11.78 -8.34
CA LEU A 258 2.74 -10.64 -9.05
C LEU A 258 1.38 -10.96 -9.72
N ASP A 259 1.04 -12.23 -9.87
CA ASP A 259 -0.25 -12.65 -10.46
C ASP A 259 -1.33 -12.82 -9.38
N LYS A 260 -0.93 -12.84 -8.08
CA LYS A 260 -1.80 -12.89 -6.90
C LYS A 260 -2.33 -11.52 -6.52
#